data_30319c7514d1949dde376d9a6facbc01
#
_entry.id   30319c7514d1949dde376d9a6facbc01
#
_cell.length_a   1.000
_cell.length_b   1.000
_cell.length_c   1.000
_cell.angle_alpha   90.00
_cell.angle_beta   90.00
_cell.angle_gamma   90.00
#
_symmetry.space_group_name_H-M   'P 1'
#
loop_
_entity.id
_entity.type
_entity.pdbx_description
1 polymer ?
#
loop_
_entity_poly.entity_id
_entity_poly.type
_entity_poly.pdbx_seq_one_letter_code
_entity_poly.pdbx_strand_id
1 'polypeptide(L)'
;MKASGFNTVALYFDWGYHSPKQGVYDFTGIRDVERVLTMAQEEGLYVITRAGPYVNAELSRGGFPGWLVNQRGRARTDDPAYMAAADEWLTRIDAIIARHQINNGGPVILHQIENELALTTPAQARYMDHLYAKARADGITVPIFHNDQGRNGYWVPKSSGVANVVHGPNDLYAFDGYPGGTCTVTGKPTRGSAAPDWGFYGPGGAKGGASASPDTPAFLAEFGGGWFDYWGSNGGYACNAIQRGRRFQRVFYGTNLANGIDIHSVYMGYGGTSWGWLPAPVVFTSYDYGSAISEDRELREKAAEMKQLGGLIAAVPDLAGMVPAGTPVVSSPNVQVYHNKSPETDARFLMVTHAPSNGATDDSFTITADLPDGHYTFPAAAPMRLNGFDAKWLVAGVTIGGQRLVYATSEVQAALRHDGGDLMLLYGRAGESGETMLRYASTPLVRVLEGQATSSFDAAKGDLRLNYTHADRAVVRIEGGGRPPLTLILADEGGGDALLATGRGAGPRPGTAEAHRCSCERRSPGPYAHRP
;
A
#
# COMPACT_ATOMS: atom_id res chain seq x y z
N MET A 1 -1.59 -11.56 2.83
CA MET A 1 -1.94 -10.12 2.77
C MET A 1 -1.92 -9.49 4.16
N LYS A 2 -2.81 -9.85 5.08
CA LYS A 2 -2.88 -9.25 6.44
C LYS A 2 -1.54 -9.29 7.17
N ALA A 3 -0.87 -10.43 7.20
CA ALA A 3 0.46 -10.59 7.81
C ALA A 3 1.57 -9.75 7.16
N SER A 4 1.35 -9.28 5.94
CA SER A 4 2.27 -8.36 5.22
C SER A 4 1.89 -6.89 5.41
N GLY A 5 1.07 -6.55 6.41
CA GLY A 5 0.71 -5.18 6.77
C GLY A 5 -0.46 -4.57 6.00
N PHE A 6 -1.06 -5.28 5.05
CA PHE A 6 -2.24 -4.78 4.35
C PHE A 6 -3.48 -4.84 5.22
N ASN A 7 -4.30 -3.81 5.17
CA ASN A 7 -5.61 -3.75 5.84
C ASN A 7 -6.78 -3.96 4.87
N THR A 8 -6.53 -3.90 3.57
CA THR A 8 -7.55 -3.94 2.52
C THR A 8 -7.07 -4.77 1.34
N VAL A 9 -8.00 -5.42 0.64
CA VAL A 9 -7.76 -6.09 -0.63
C VAL A 9 -8.70 -5.54 -1.71
N ALA A 10 -8.16 -5.20 -2.88
CA ALA A 10 -8.96 -4.85 -4.06
C ALA A 10 -9.19 -6.10 -4.90
N LEU A 11 -10.46 -6.39 -5.21
CA LEU A 11 -10.88 -7.59 -5.92
C LEU A 11 -11.61 -7.22 -7.22
N TYR A 12 -11.12 -7.77 -8.33
CA TYR A 12 -11.74 -7.65 -9.65
C TYR A 12 -12.70 -8.81 -9.88
N PHE A 13 -13.90 -8.52 -10.36
CA PHE A 13 -14.89 -9.53 -10.74
C PHE A 13 -15.07 -9.52 -12.25
N ASP A 14 -14.57 -10.56 -12.90
CA ASP A 14 -14.59 -10.71 -14.34
C ASP A 14 -15.97 -11.19 -14.81
N TRP A 15 -16.68 -10.34 -15.54
CA TRP A 15 -17.98 -10.67 -16.12
C TRP A 15 -17.91 -11.92 -17.02
N GLY A 16 -16.89 -12.03 -17.87
CA GLY A 16 -16.73 -13.19 -18.76
C GLY A 16 -16.50 -14.51 -18.01
N TYR A 17 -15.87 -14.46 -16.84
CA TYR A 17 -15.65 -15.63 -15.99
C TYR A 17 -16.94 -16.13 -15.33
N HIS A 18 -17.82 -15.22 -14.97
CA HIS A 18 -19.10 -15.53 -14.32
C HIS A 18 -20.25 -15.75 -15.29
N SER A 19 -20.14 -15.28 -16.54
CA SER A 19 -21.22 -15.37 -17.54
C SER A 19 -20.74 -16.01 -18.85
N PRO A 20 -20.57 -17.33 -18.88
CA PRO A 20 -20.06 -18.03 -20.05
C PRO A 20 -21.02 -18.01 -21.26
N LYS A 21 -22.29 -17.70 -21.01
CA LYS A 21 -23.36 -17.60 -22.02
C LYS A 21 -24.34 -16.50 -21.60
N GLN A 22 -24.91 -15.79 -22.57
CA GLN A 22 -25.93 -14.77 -22.32
C GLN A 22 -27.07 -15.31 -21.44
N GLY A 23 -27.42 -14.57 -20.40
CA GLY A 23 -28.47 -14.92 -19.44
C GLY A 23 -28.07 -16.02 -18.45
N VAL A 24 -26.86 -16.55 -18.52
CA VAL A 24 -26.35 -17.58 -17.60
C VAL A 24 -25.23 -17.00 -16.74
N TYR A 25 -25.40 -17.12 -15.44
CA TYR A 25 -24.43 -16.64 -14.44
C TYR A 25 -24.09 -17.78 -13.47
N ASP A 26 -22.80 -17.91 -13.17
CA ASP A 26 -22.29 -18.94 -12.27
C ASP A 26 -21.44 -18.29 -11.15
N PHE A 27 -21.91 -18.41 -9.92
CA PHE A 27 -21.26 -17.96 -8.70
C PHE A 27 -21.02 -19.15 -7.74
N THR A 28 -20.78 -20.35 -8.29
CA THR A 28 -20.60 -21.57 -7.49
C THR A 28 -19.15 -22.07 -7.53
N GLY A 29 -18.79 -22.87 -6.54
CA GLY A 29 -17.47 -23.48 -6.44
C GLY A 29 -16.35 -22.45 -6.42
N ILE A 30 -15.42 -22.51 -7.36
CA ILE A 30 -14.29 -21.53 -7.46
C ILE A 30 -14.72 -20.15 -7.96
N ARG A 31 -16.00 -19.97 -8.37
CA ARG A 31 -16.60 -18.72 -8.78
C ARG A 31 -17.43 -18.04 -7.67
N ASP A 32 -17.38 -18.58 -6.47
CA ASP A 32 -18.17 -18.10 -5.33
C ASP A 32 -17.62 -16.76 -4.80
N VAL A 33 -18.23 -15.68 -5.27
CA VAL A 33 -17.90 -14.31 -4.84
C VAL A 33 -18.24 -14.09 -3.37
N GLU A 34 -19.36 -14.63 -2.89
CA GLU A 34 -19.79 -14.48 -1.50
C GLU A 34 -18.76 -15.11 -0.54
N ARG A 35 -18.23 -16.27 -0.91
CA ARG A 35 -17.19 -16.96 -0.13
C ARG A 35 -15.90 -16.13 -0.05
N VAL A 36 -15.46 -15.51 -1.16
CA VAL A 36 -14.22 -14.72 -1.15
C VAL A 36 -14.36 -13.44 -0.30
N LEU A 37 -15.53 -12.80 -0.31
CA LEU A 37 -15.82 -11.65 0.55
C LEU A 37 -15.84 -12.06 2.03
N THR A 38 -16.48 -13.19 2.35
CA THR A 38 -16.50 -13.76 3.70
C THR A 38 -15.08 -14.10 4.18
N MET A 39 -14.25 -14.72 3.34
CA MET A 39 -12.85 -15.02 3.70
C MET A 39 -12.04 -13.76 4.00
N ALA A 40 -12.23 -12.68 3.23
CA ALA A 40 -11.57 -11.40 3.53
C ALA A 40 -11.99 -10.87 4.92
N GLN A 41 -13.26 -10.98 5.24
CA GLN A 41 -13.79 -10.59 6.56
C GLN A 41 -13.23 -11.46 7.70
N GLU A 42 -13.18 -12.78 7.51
CA GLU A 42 -12.61 -13.74 8.47
C GLU A 42 -11.14 -13.43 8.77
N GLU A 43 -10.39 -12.97 7.76
CA GLU A 43 -8.98 -12.55 7.89
C GLU A 43 -8.82 -11.11 8.40
N GLY A 44 -9.91 -10.39 8.66
CA GLY A 44 -9.89 -9.01 9.12
C GLY A 44 -9.38 -8.03 8.07
N LEU A 45 -9.64 -8.29 6.80
CA LEU A 45 -9.35 -7.41 5.67
C LEU A 45 -10.61 -6.69 5.20
N TYR A 46 -10.52 -5.40 4.95
CA TYR A 46 -11.51 -4.67 4.17
C TYR A 46 -11.42 -5.04 2.69
N VAL A 47 -12.46 -4.73 1.94
CA VAL A 47 -12.54 -5.03 0.50
C VAL A 47 -12.91 -3.78 -0.29
N ILE A 48 -12.20 -3.57 -1.39
CA ILE A 48 -12.58 -2.68 -2.48
C ILE A 48 -13.05 -3.56 -3.62
N THR A 49 -14.30 -3.44 -4.05
CA THR A 49 -14.88 -4.24 -5.13
C THR A 49 -14.77 -3.52 -6.45
N ARG A 50 -14.33 -4.24 -7.50
CA ARG A 50 -14.17 -3.73 -8.86
C ARG A 50 -14.97 -4.62 -9.81
N ALA A 51 -16.26 -4.26 -10.00
CA ALA A 51 -17.24 -5.07 -10.73
C ALA A 51 -17.35 -4.74 -12.23
N GLY A 52 -16.71 -3.67 -12.65
CA GLY A 52 -16.70 -3.27 -14.05
C GLY A 52 -17.91 -2.41 -14.46
N PRO A 53 -18.53 -2.71 -15.63
CA PRO A 53 -18.52 -3.91 -16.50
C PRO A 53 -17.21 -4.23 -17.21
N TYR A 54 -16.39 -3.25 -17.49
CA TYR A 54 -15.03 -3.40 -18.00
C TYR A 54 -14.04 -3.31 -16.84
N VAL A 55 -13.16 -4.29 -16.70
CA VAL A 55 -12.19 -4.36 -15.58
C VAL A 55 -10.74 -4.34 -16.04
N ASN A 56 -10.45 -4.47 -17.31
CA ASN A 56 -9.11 -4.69 -17.89
C ASN A 56 -8.40 -5.89 -17.27
N ALA A 57 -7.57 -5.66 -16.27
CA ALA A 57 -6.84 -6.69 -15.50
C ALA A 57 -6.08 -7.69 -16.39
N GLU A 58 -5.64 -7.23 -17.59
CA GLU A 58 -5.03 -8.04 -18.65
C GLU A 58 -5.80 -9.33 -18.99
N LEU A 59 -7.13 -9.23 -18.87
CA LEU A 59 -8.06 -10.30 -19.27
C LEU A 59 -8.50 -10.14 -20.73
N SER A 60 -8.91 -11.23 -21.33
CA SER A 60 -9.50 -11.23 -22.67
C SER A 60 -10.61 -10.20 -22.75
N ARG A 61 -10.47 -9.24 -23.68
CA ARG A 61 -11.44 -8.17 -23.92
C ARG A 61 -11.78 -7.32 -22.68
N GLY A 62 -10.84 -7.22 -21.73
CA GLY A 62 -11.03 -6.46 -20.51
C GLY A 62 -12.09 -7.03 -19.56
N GLY A 63 -12.32 -8.34 -19.62
CA GLY A 63 -13.28 -9.08 -18.81
C GLY A 63 -14.67 -9.23 -19.43
N PHE A 64 -14.89 -8.76 -20.64
CA PHE A 64 -16.18 -8.97 -21.32
C PHE A 64 -16.39 -10.43 -21.72
N PRO A 65 -17.61 -10.97 -21.57
CA PRO A 65 -17.92 -12.32 -21.99
C PRO A 65 -17.86 -12.45 -23.51
N GLY A 66 -17.43 -13.60 -23.99
CA GLY A 66 -17.28 -13.88 -25.43
C GLY A 66 -18.56 -13.69 -26.25
N TRP A 67 -19.71 -13.97 -25.66
CA TRP A 67 -21.00 -13.80 -26.31
C TRP A 67 -21.37 -12.30 -26.55
N LEU A 68 -20.89 -11.37 -25.69
CA LEU A 68 -21.15 -9.93 -25.83
C LEU A 68 -20.56 -9.39 -27.14
N VAL A 69 -19.45 -9.92 -27.59
CA VAL A 69 -18.76 -9.49 -28.82
C VAL A 69 -19.61 -9.71 -30.07
N ASN A 70 -20.50 -10.70 -30.04
CA ASN A 70 -21.39 -11.02 -31.15
C ASN A 70 -22.68 -10.20 -31.14
N GLN A 71 -22.88 -9.37 -30.11
CA GLN A 71 -24.00 -8.46 -30.06
C GLN A 71 -23.74 -7.19 -30.88
N ARG A 72 -24.81 -6.60 -31.38
CA ARG A 72 -24.77 -5.23 -31.93
C ARG A 72 -24.67 -4.25 -30.78
N GLY A 73 -23.94 -3.18 -30.98
CA GLY A 73 -23.78 -2.14 -29.98
C GLY A 73 -22.33 -1.75 -29.79
N ARG A 74 -22.12 -0.61 -29.18
CA ARG A 74 -20.79 -0.10 -28.88
C ARG A 74 -20.53 -0.16 -27.37
N ALA A 75 -19.63 -1.04 -26.98
CA ALA A 75 -19.22 -1.20 -25.58
C ALA A 75 -18.63 0.10 -24.99
N ARG A 76 -18.76 0.25 -23.68
CA ARG A 76 -18.25 1.39 -22.89
C ARG A 76 -18.84 2.74 -23.38
N THR A 77 -20.12 2.71 -23.76
CA THR A 77 -20.92 3.88 -24.15
C THR A 77 -22.36 3.69 -23.67
N ASP A 78 -23.20 4.68 -23.89
CA ASP A 78 -24.65 4.64 -23.64
C ASP A 78 -25.44 3.88 -24.73
N ASP A 79 -24.82 3.01 -25.50
CA ASP A 79 -25.50 2.17 -26.48
C ASP A 79 -26.53 1.26 -25.77
N PRO A 80 -27.82 1.30 -26.18
CA PRO A 80 -28.86 0.59 -25.44
C PRO A 80 -28.67 -0.93 -25.36
N ALA A 81 -28.11 -1.55 -26.40
CA ALA A 81 -27.88 -3.00 -26.40
C ALA A 81 -26.77 -3.38 -25.43
N TYR A 82 -25.69 -2.60 -25.40
CA TYR A 82 -24.60 -2.80 -24.44
C TYR A 82 -25.08 -2.50 -23.02
N MET A 83 -25.80 -1.42 -22.80
CA MET A 83 -26.30 -1.03 -21.49
C MET A 83 -27.22 -2.10 -20.89
N ALA A 84 -28.15 -2.65 -21.69
CA ALA A 84 -29.04 -3.72 -21.21
C ALA A 84 -28.25 -4.97 -20.75
N ALA A 85 -27.21 -5.35 -21.48
CA ALA A 85 -26.36 -6.47 -21.08
C ALA A 85 -25.53 -6.17 -19.83
N ALA A 86 -24.97 -4.95 -19.73
CA ALA A 86 -24.21 -4.51 -18.58
C ALA A 86 -25.10 -4.44 -17.31
N ASP A 87 -26.31 -3.95 -17.44
CA ASP A 87 -27.28 -3.88 -16.33
C ASP A 87 -27.64 -5.27 -15.79
N GLU A 88 -27.78 -6.24 -16.67
CA GLU A 88 -28.03 -7.63 -16.24
C GLU A 88 -26.85 -8.17 -15.41
N TRP A 89 -25.62 -7.95 -15.84
CA TRP A 89 -24.42 -8.32 -15.08
C TRP A 89 -24.37 -7.60 -13.72
N LEU A 90 -24.49 -6.27 -13.72
CA LEU A 90 -24.42 -5.46 -12.51
C LEU A 90 -25.49 -5.87 -11.51
N THR A 91 -26.73 -6.10 -11.93
CA THR A 91 -27.78 -6.60 -11.03
C THR A 91 -27.39 -7.90 -10.32
N ARG A 92 -26.65 -8.80 -10.99
CA ARG A 92 -26.23 -10.06 -10.38
C ARG A 92 -25.09 -9.91 -9.40
N ILE A 93 -24.05 -9.17 -9.78
CA ILE A 93 -22.87 -9.02 -8.93
C ILE A 93 -23.11 -8.05 -7.78
N ASP A 94 -23.79 -6.94 -8.02
CA ASP A 94 -24.05 -5.94 -7.00
C ASP A 94 -25.01 -6.45 -5.93
N ALA A 95 -25.96 -7.32 -6.27
CA ALA A 95 -26.80 -8.00 -5.29
C ALA A 95 -26.00 -8.85 -4.28
N ILE A 96 -24.85 -9.40 -4.67
CA ILE A 96 -23.93 -10.10 -3.75
C ILE A 96 -23.15 -9.05 -2.94
N ILE A 97 -22.54 -8.07 -3.61
CA ILE A 97 -21.70 -7.05 -2.99
C ILE A 97 -22.50 -6.25 -1.94
N ALA A 98 -23.74 -5.88 -2.26
CA ALA A 98 -24.59 -5.07 -1.40
C ALA A 98 -24.83 -5.70 0.00
N ARG A 99 -24.90 -7.03 0.07
CA ARG A 99 -25.04 -7.72 1.36
C ARG A 99 -23.78 -7.68 2.22
N HIS A 100 -22.62 -7.53 1.59
CA HIS A 100 -21.31 -7.55 2.24
C HIS A 100 -20.70 -6.17 2.48
N GLN A 101 -21.47 -5.10 2.32
CA GLN A 101 -21.00 -3.74 2.61
C GLN A 101 -20.78 -3.53 4.11
N ILE A 102 -19.87 -2.62 4.46
CA ILE A 102 -19.54 -2.30 5.86
C ILE A 102 -20.77 -1.81 6.63
N ASN A 103 -21.66 -1.10 5.98
CA ASN A 103 -22.92 -0.64 6.56
C ASN A 103 -23.88 -1.79 6.92
N ASN A 104 -23.64 -2.98 6.38
CA ASN A 104 -24.39 -4.21 6.67
C ASN A 104 -23.54 -5.21 7.50
N GLY A 105 -22.41 -4.75 8.05
CA GLY A 105 -21.50 -5.58 8.87
C GLY A 105 -20.51 -6.42 8.06
N GLY A 106 -20.42 -6.22 6.74
CA GLY A 106 -19.46 -6.90 5.85
C GLY A 106 -18.14 -6.16 5.70
N PRO A 107 -17.22 -6.64 4.86
CA PRO A 107 -15.88 -6.07 4.69
C PRO A 107 -15.79 -4.99 3.59
N VAL A 108 -16.81 -4.83 2.73
CA VAL A 108 -16.74 -3.94 1.57
C VAL A 108 -16.86 -2.49 1.99
N ILE A 109 -15.84 -1.68 1.67
CA ILE A 109 -15.75 -0.26 2.04
C ILE A 109 -15.83 0.71 0.85
N LEU A 110 -15.46 0.26 -0.35
CA LEU A 110 -15.49 1.04 -1.59
C LEU A 110 -15.95 0.15 -2.76
N HIS A 111 -16.60 0.78 -3.74
CA HIS A 111 -17.05 0.11 -4.95
C HIS A 111 -16.61 0.88 -6.19
N GLN A 112 -15.97 0.21 -7.15
CA GLN A 112 -15.56 0.80 -8.42
C GLN A 112 -16.54 0.47 -9.53
N ILE A 113 -16.90 1.50 -10.28
CA ILE A 113 -17.58 1.40 -11.57
C ILE A 113 -16.59 1.65 -12.69
N GLU A 114 -16.67 0.88 -13.76
CA GLU A 114 -15.77 0.97 -14.92
C GLU A 114 -14.27 0.79 -14.57
N ASN A 115 -13.40 0.98 -15.53
CA ASN A 115 -11.95 0.96 -15.33
C ASN A 115 -11.25 1.79 -16.42
N GLU A 116 -10.42 2.74 -16.02
CA GLU A 116 -9.57 3.54 -16.90
C GLU A 116 -10.29 4.07 -18.15
N LEU A 117 -11.50 4.59 -18.01
CA LEU A 117 -12.25 5.17 -19.13
C LEU A 117 -11.67 6.53 -19.52
N ALA A 118 -10.73 6.53 -20.46
CA ALA A 118 -10.04 7.73 -20.92
C ALA A 118 -10.83 8.54 -21.97
N LEU A 119 -11.91 8.00 -22.51
CA LEU A 119 -12.82 8.72 -23.41
C LEU A 119 -13.85 9.48 -22.60
N THR A 120 -13.99 10.77 -22.88
CA THR A 120 -14.84 11.71 -22.13
C THR A 120 -15.91 12.37 -22.99
N THR A 121 -16.39 11.67 -24.04
CA THR A 121 -17.46 12.18 -24.90
C THR A 121 -18.81 12.19 -24.17
N PRO A 122 -19.83 12.91 -24.70
CA PRO A 122 -21.16 12.89 -24.12
C PRO A 122 -21.79 11.49 -23.96
N ALA A 123 -21.43 10.54 -24.83
CA ALA A 123 -21.89 9.15 -24.72
C ALA A 123 -21.27 8.45 -23.48
N GLN A 124 -19.97 8.66 -23.26
CA GLN A 124 -19.32 8.15 -22.04
C GLN A 124 -19.82 8.83 -20.77
N ALA A 125 -20.11 10.13 -20.83
CA ALA A 125 -20.66 10.83 -19.68
C ALA A 125 -22.02 10.25 -19.24
N ARG A 126 -22.93 10.02 -20.20
CA ARG A 126 -24.23 9.35 -19.92
C ARG A 126 -24.05 7.92 -19.44
N TYR A 127 -23.08 7.19 -20.00
CA TYR A 127 -22.74 5.85 -19.55
C TYR A 127 -22.26 5.84 -18.09
N MET A 128 -21.33 6.72 -17.73
CA MET A 128 -20.85 6.82 -16.33
C MET A 128 -21.96 7.23 -15.36
N ASP A 129 -22.79 8.22 -15.72
CA ASP A 129 -23.95 8.61 -14.91
C ASP A 129 -24.92 7.43 -14.72
N HIS A 130 -25.13 6.61 -15.75
CA HIS A 130 -25.96 5.41 -15.67
C HIS A 130 -25.36 4.35 -14.74
N LEU A 131 -24.08 4.04 -14.89
CA LEU A 131 -23.39 3.04 -14.03
C LEU A 131 -23.49 3.41 -12.56
N TYR A 132 -23.28 4.68 -12.24
CA TYR A 132 -23.42 5.17 -10.87
C TYR A 132 -24.87 5.02 -10.36
N ALA A 133 -25.85 5.46 -11.14
CA ALA A 133 -27.26 5.34 -10.78
C ALA A 133 -27.70 3.88 -10.63
N LYS A 134 -27.20 2.99 -11.50
CA LYS A 134 -27.45 1.56 -11.46
C LYS A 134 -26.90 0.93 -10.19
N ALA A 135 -25.63 1.16 -9.87
CA ALA A 135 -25.01 0.64 -8.65
C ALA A 135 -25.79 1.10 -7.39
N ARG A 136 -26.21 2.38 -7.35
CA ARG A 136 -27.07 2.89 -6.26
C ARG A 136 -28.44 2.19 -6.21
N ALA A 137 -29.05 1.96 -7.36
CA ALA A 137 -30.35 1.27 -7.45
C ALA A 137 -30.25 -0.20 -7.04
N ASP A 138 -29.11 -0.85 -7.31
CA ASP A 138 -28.81 -2.23 -6.90
C ASP A 138 -28.40 -2.36 -5.42
N GLY A 139 -28.39 -1.25 -4.67
CA GLY A 139 -28.17 -1.25 -3.23
C GLY A 139 -26.75 -0.97 -2.77
N ILE A 140 -25.87 -0.49 -3.66
CA ILE A 140 -24.53 -0.04 -3.26
C ILE A 140 -24.61 1.29 -2.53
N THR A 141 -24.23 1.32 -1.25
CA THR A 141 -24.29 2.48 -0.36
C THR A 141 -22.92 3.01 0.04
N VAL A 142 -21.87 2.19 -0.07
CA VAL A 142 -20.48 2.64 0.13
C VAL A 142 -20.06 3.63 -0.95
N PRO A 143 -19.02 4.44 -0.73
CA PRO A 143 -18.54 5.36 -1.75
C PRO A 143 -18.16 4.67 -3.06
N ILE A 144 -18.55 5.30 -4.17
CA ILE A 144 -18.30 4.83 -5.53
C ILE A 144 -17.20 5.67 -6.16
N PHE A 145 -16.26 5.01 -6.85
CA PHE A 145 -15.18 5.65 -7.58
C PHE A 145 -14.95 5.03 -8.96
N HIS A 146 -14.16 5.72 -9.75
CA HIS A 146 -13.57 5.25 -11.00
C HIS A 146 -12.06 5.53 -10.94
N ASN A 147 -11.21 4.65 -11.48
CA ASN A 147 -9.78 4.90 -11.60
C ASN A 147 -9.45 5.60 -12.94
N ASP A 148 -8.93 6.80 -12.87
CA ASP A 148 -8.42 7.52 -14.03
C ASP A 148 -7.13 6.87 -14.55
N GLN A 149 -7.01 6.69 -15.85
CA GLN A 149 -5.79 6.19 -16.49
C GLN A 149 -4.65 7.21 -16.35
N GLY A 150 -3.86 7.09 -15.30
CA GLY A 150 -2.83 8.07 -14.94
C GLY A 150 -3.43 9.34 -14.33
N ARG A 151 -2.86 10.51 -14.65
CA ARG A 151 -3.19 11.80 -14.01
C ARG A 151 -3.92 12.77 -14.96
N ASN A 152 -4.94 12.31 -15.65
CA ASN A 152 -5.64 13.14 -16.63
C ASN A 152 -6.68 14.08 -16.00
N GLY A 153 -7.16 13.78 -14.79
CA GLY A 153 -8.27 14.48 -14.13
C GLY A 153 -9.60 14.16 -14.80
N TYR A 154 -9.81 12.90 -15.18
CA TYR A 154 -11.06 12.41 -15.75
C TYR A 154 -11.96 11.80 -14.67
N TRP A 155 -13.26 12.08 -14.80
CA TRP A 155 -14.30 11.56 -13.91
C TRP A 155 -14.12 11.98 -12.44
N VAL A 156 -13.61 13.18 -12.25
CA VAL A 156 -13.44 13.80 -10.93
C VAL A 156 -14.82 14.08 -10.31
N PRO A 157 -15.02 13.93 -9.00
CA PRO A 157 -16.29 14.22 -8.34
C PRO A 157 -16.87 15.58 -8.73
N LYS A 158 -18.17 15.63 -8.95
CA LYS A 158 -18.88 16.89 -9.27
C LYS A 158 -18.75 17.95 -8.15
N SER A 159 -18.47 17.52 -6.93
CA SER A 159 -18.23 18.39 -5.77
C SER A 159 -16.88 19.12 -5.83
N SER A 160 -15.90 18.59 -6.59
CA SER A 160 -14.60 19.25 -6.75
C SER A 160 -14.75 20.59 -7.47
N GLY A 161 -14.25 21.67 -6.88
CA GLY A 161 -14.19 22.99 -7.49
C GLY A 161 -13.02 23.20 -8.46
N VAL A 162 -12.25 22.16 -8.77
CA VAL A 162 -11.03 22.26 -9.59
C VAL A 162 -11.36 22.47 -11.06
N ALA A 163 -10.70 23.46 -11.67
CA ALA A 163 -10.86 23.75 -13.10
C ALA A 163 -10.03 22.80 -13.98
N ASN A 164 -10.42 22.69 -15.26
CA ASN A 164 -9.73 21.90 -16.27
C ASN A 164 -9.66 20.39 -15.97
N VAL A 165 -10.65 19.85 -15.29
CA VAL A 165 -10.89 18.42 -15.10
C VAL A 165 -12.20 18.04 -15.78
N VAL A 166 -12.44 16.73 -15.99
CA VAL A 166 -13.72 16.21 -16.46
C VAL A 166 -14.47 15.64 -15.25
N HIS A 167 -15.56 16.29 -14.90
CA HIS A 167 -16.40 15.84 -13.79
C HIS A 167 -17.20 14.60 -14.14
N GLY A 168 -17.36 13.71 -13.15
CA GLY A 168 -18.15 12.49 -13.21
C GLY A 168 -19.01 12.27 -11.97
N PRO A 169 -19.81 11.19 -11.95
CA PRO A 169 -20.74 10.93 -10.86
C PRO A 169 -20.10 10.32 -9.60
N ASN A 170 -18.77 10.25 -9.55
CA ASN A 170 -18.03 9.59 -8.47
C ASN A 170 -18.10 10.36 -7.15
N ASP A 171 -17.97 9.64 -6.03
CA ASP A 171 -17.91 10.21 -4.69
C ASP A 171 -16.48 10.61 -4.30
N LEU A 172 -15.47 9.95 -4.86
CA LEU A 172 -14.05 10.30 -4.68
C LEU A 172 -13.28 10.09 -5.97
N TYR A 173 -12.18 10.83 -6.11
CA TYR A 173 -11.29 10.70 -7.25
C TYR A 173 -10.22 9.65 -6.95
N ALA A 174 -10.02 8.74 -7.90
CA ALA A 174 -8.94 7.78 -7.88
C ALA A 174 -8.20 7.77 -9.22
N PHE A 175 -6.95 7.42 -9.22
CA PHE A 175 -6.12 7.39 -10.41
C PHE A 175 -5.04 6.30 -10.32
N ASP A 176 -4.42 5.97 -11.45
CA ASP A 176 -3.41 4.93 -11.56
C ASP A 176 -2.03 5.54 -11.77
N GLY A 177 -0.99 4.86 -11.29
CA GLY A 177 0.37 5.30 -11.42
C GLY A 177 1.36 4.13 -11.54
N TYR A 178 2.13 4.12 -12.62
CA TYR A 178 3.18 3.11 -12.85
C TYR A 178 4.54 3.77 -13.12
N PRO A 179 5.01 4.68 -12.22
CA PRO A 179 6.30 5.34 -12.39
C PRO A 179 7.44 4.35 -12.14
N GLY A 180 8.65 4.85 -12.36
CA GLY A 180 9.87 4.08 -12.15
C GLY A 180 10.41 3.47 -13.42
N GLY A 181 11.34 2.54 -13.27
CA GLY A 181 11.97 1.85 -14.38
C GLY A 181 11.11 0.75 -14.96
N THR A 182 11.35 0.46 -16.21
CA THR A 182 10.79 -0.68 -16.93
C THR A 182 11.89 -1.67 -17.29
N CYS A 183 11.52 -2.78 -17.89
CA CYS A 183 12.45 -3.75 -18.42
C CYS A 183 12.43 -3.72 -19.95
N THR A 184 13.60 -3.88 -20.56
CA THR A 184 13.69 -4.11 -22.00
C THR A 184 13.09 -5.46 -22.36
N VAL A 185 12.78 -5.67 -23.64
CA VAL A 185 12.34 -6.99 -24.14
C VAL A 185 13.38 -8.12 -23.93
N THR A 186 14.62 -7.77 -23.62
CA THR A 186 15.69 -8.71 -23.28
C THR A 186 15.86 -8.91 -21.77
N GLY A 187 14.90 -8.45 -20.95
CA GLY A 187 14.94 -8.61 -19.49
C GLY A 187 15.98 -7.77 -18.77
N LYS A 188 16.45 -6.68 -19.38
CA LYS A 188 17.40 -5.75 -18.74
C LYS A 188 16.67 -4.56 -18.13
N PRO A 189 17.00 -4.15 -16.90
CA PRO A 189 16.43 -2.97 -16.30
C PRO A 189 16.82 -1.68 -17.03
N THR A 190 15.87 -0.76 -17.15
CA THR A 190 16.11 0.61 -17.60
C THR A 190 16.22 1.54 -16.40
N ARG A 191 16.85 2.70 -16.57
CA ARG A 191 16.90 3.70 -15.50
C ARG A 191 15.48 4.19 -15.19
N GLY A 192 15.11 4.15 -13.91
CA GLY A 192 13.81 4.63 -13.45
C GLY A 192 13.70 6.15 -13.40
N SER A 193 12.48 6.65 -13.49
CA SER A 193 12.14 8.05 -13.18
C SER A 193 12.24 8.29 -11.67
N ALA A 194 12.29 9.57 -11.27
CA ALA A 194 12.06 9.96 -9.89
C ALA A 194 10.61 9.65 -9.47
N ALA A 195 10.39 9.48 -8.18
CA ALA A 195 9.04 9.36 -7.63
C ALA A 195 8.25 10.66 -7.89
N PRO A 196 7.00 10.58 -8.30
CA PRO A 196 6.20 11.74 -8.68
C PRO A 196 5.73 12.53 -7.45
N ASP A 197 5.58 13.84 -7.65
CA ASP A 197 4.76 14.72 -6.84
C ASP A 197 3.31 14.68 -7.36
N TRP A 198 2.37 14.39 -6.47
CA TRP A 198 0.94 14.30 -6.80
C TRP A 198 0.18 15.62 -6.57
N GLY A 199 0.88 16.74 -6.46
CA GLY A 199 0.31 18.06 -6.24
C GLY A 199 0.17 18.46 -4.78
N PHE A 200 0.77 17.71 -3.87
CA PHE A 200 0.73 17.99 -2.44
C PHE A 200 1.76 19.06 -2.02
N TYR A 201 2.96 19.04 -2.62
CA TYR A 201 4.06 19.97 -2.33
C TYR A 201 4.26 21.06 -3.39
N GLY A 202 3.44 21.14 -4.38
CA GLY A 202 3.58 22.14 -5.41
C GLY A 202 2.52 22.03 -6.48
N PRO A 203 2.66 22.79 -7.56
CA PRO A 203 1.68 22.78 -8.64
C PRO A 203 1.61 21.43 -9.37
N GLY A 204 2.30 20.41 -8.89
CA GLY A 204 2.25 18.98 -9.24
C GLY A 204 2.00 18.67 -10.72
N GLY A 205 2.04 19.60 -11.50
CA GLY A 205 1.79 19.64 -12.96
C GLY A 205 0.51 18.92 -13.23
N ALA A 206 -0.09 18.27 -13.28
CA ALA A 206 -1.22 17.70 -13.85
C ALA A 206 -2.29 17.35 -12.83
N LYS A 207 -3.33 17.39 -13.03
CA LYS A 207 -4.67 17.07 -12.64
C LYS A 207 -4.83 15.74 -11.87
N GLY A 208 -3.79 15.26 -11.14
CA GLY A 208 -3.84 14.02 -10.37
C GLY A 208 -3.74 14.25 -8.87
N GLY A 209 -4.09 13.25 -8.07
CA GLY A 209 -4.00 13.29 -6.62
C GLY A 209 -4.72 14.48 -5.99
N ALA A 210 -4.07 15.13 -5.04
CA ALA A 210 -4.63 16.29 -4.34
C ALA A 210 -4.96 17.47 -5.26
N SER A 211 -4.31 17.59 -6.42
CA SER A 211 -4.59 18.68 -7.37
C SER A 211 -5.88 18.50 -8.16
N ALA A 212 -6.41 17.28 -8.27
CA ALA A 212 -7.66 17.01 -8.98
C ALA A 212 -8.88 17.05 -8.06
N SER A 213 -8.73 16.61 -6.82
CA SER A 213 -9.83 16.54 -5.85
C SER A 213 -9.33 16.75 -4.43
N PRO A 214 -9.04 18.03 -4.05
CA PRO A 214 -8.50 18.35 -2.74
C PRO A 214 -9.48 18.09 -1.59
N ASP A 215 -10.76 17.95 -1.90
CA ASP A 215 -11.83 17.73 -0.92
C ASP A 215 -12.11 16.24 -0.63
N THR A 216 -11.42 15.34 -1.29
CA THR A 216 -11.54 13.89 -1.09
C THR A 216 -10.18 13.28 -0.76
N PRO A 217 -10.14 12.14 -0.04
CA PRO A 217 -8.87 11.44 0.18
C PRO A 217 -8.15 11.16 -1.14
N ALA A 218 -6.85 11.40 -1.19
CA ALA A 218 -6.07 11.10 -2.38
C ALA A 218 -5.91 9.57 -2.51
N PHE A 219 -6.34 9.03 -3.65
CA PHE A 219 -6.44 7.59 -3.87
C PHE A 219 -5.68 7.13 -5.11
N LEU A 220 -4.62 6.36 -4.91
CA LEU A 220 -3.98 5.56 -5.94
C LEU A 220 -4.66 4.20 -6.02
N ALA A 221 -5.56 4.04 -7.00
CA ALA A 221 -6.34 2.81 -7.18
C ALA A 221 -5.49 1.66 -7.73
N GLU A 222 -4.45 1.99 -8.50
CA GLU A 222 -3.43 1.06 -8.96
C GLU A 222 -2.07 1.74 -8.93
N PHE A 223 -1.14 1.14 -8.19
CA PHE A 223 0.23 1.65 -8.17
C PHE A 223 1.25 0.52 -8.29
N GLY A 224 2.28 0.75 -9.08
CA GLY A 224 3.30 -0.19 -9.54
C GLY A 224 3.85 -1.17 -8.51
N GLY A 225 3.18 -2.31 -8.33
CA GLY A 225 3.68 -3.47 -7.58
C GLY A 225 4.53 -4.42 -8.42
N GLY A 226 4.58 -4.21 -9.72
CA GLY A 226 5.26 -5.00 -10.73
C GLY A 226 4.87 -4.54 -12.13
N TRP A 227 4.90 -5.45 -13.09
CA TRP A 227 4.40 -5.26 -14.44
C TRP A 227 4.07 -6.61 -15.08
N PHE A 228 3.12 -6.63 -16.00
CA PHE A 228 2.79 -7.84 -16.74
C PHE A 228 3.92 -8.24 -17.70
N ASP A 229 3.94 -9.52 -18.06
CA ASP A 229 4.83 -10.07 -19.08
C ASP A 229 4.01 -10.54 -20.29
N TYR A 230 4.64 -10.71 -21.43
CA TYR A 230 3.97 -11.07 -22.66
C TYR A 230 4.80 -12.02 -23.52
N TRP A 231 4.15 -12.69 -24.43
CA TRP A 231 4.78 -13.62 -25.35
C TRP A 231 5.91 -12.95 -26.14
N GLY A 232 7.07 -13.59 -26.12
CA GLY A 232 8.28 -13.09 -26.78
C GLY A 232 9.14 -12.20 -25.90
N SER A 233 8.76 -11.91 -24.67
CA SER A 233 9.65 -11.28 -23.69
C SER A 233 10.70 -12.29 -23.19
N ASN A 234 11.79 -11.78 -22.66
CA ASN A 234 12.88 -12.58 -22.13
C ASN A 234 13.15 -12.23 -20.66
N GLY A 235 12.45 -12.91 -19.75
CA GLY A 235 12.64 -12.73 -18.31
C GLY A 235 11.98 -11.46 -17.75
N GLY A 236 10.85 -11.00 -18.32
CA GLY A 236 10.15 -9.79 -17.91
C GLY A 236 9.74 -9.80 -16.45
N TYR A 237 9.16 -10.88 -15.94
CA TYR A 237 8.78 -10.96 -14.51
C TYR A 237 9.98 -10.88 -13.57
N ALA A 238 11.08 -11.57 -13.88
CA ALA A 238 12.29 -11.52 -13.06
C ALA A 238 12.90 -10.10 -13.03
N CYS A 239 12.97 -9.45 -14.19
CA CYS A 239 13.44 -8.08 -14.30
C CYS A 239 12.51 -7.12 -13.54
N ASN A 240 11.19 -7.24 -13.69
CA ASN A 240 10.23 -6.37 -13.01
C ASN A 240 10.26 -6.57 -11.49
N ALA A 241 10.47 -7.80 -11.01
CA ALA A 241 10.65 -8.08 -9.59
C ALA A 241 11.86 -7.32 -9.00
N ILE A 242 12.95 -7.17 -9.79
CA ILE A 242 14.14 -6.39 -9.40
C ILE A 242 13.86 -4.89 -9.50
N GLN A 243 13.35 -4.41 -10.64
CA GLN A 243 13.08 -2.99 -10.88
C GLN A 243 12.09 -2.39 -9.88
N ARG A 244 11.08 -3.17 -9.51
CA ARG A 244 10.08 -2.82 -8.51
C ARG A 244 10.27 -3.64 -7.23
N GLY A 245 11.54 -3.84 -6.89
CA GLY A 245 11.97 -4.58 -5.72
C GLY A 245 11.85 -3.76 -4.42
N ARG A 246 12.53 -4.23 -3.38
CA ARG A 246 12.50 -3.67 -2.03
C ARG A 246 12.71 -2.14 -2.01
N ARG A 247 13.78 -1.64 -2.65
CA ARG A 247 14.12 -0.21 -2.61
C ARG A 247 13.16 0.67 -3.42
N PHE A 248 12.60 0.14 -4.50
CA PHE A 248 11.50 0.82 -5.20
C PHE A 248 10.31 1.02 -4.26
N GLN A 249 9.88 -0.04 -3.58
CA GLN A 249 8.78 0.06 -2.62
C GLN A 249 9.07 1.18 -1.61
N ARG A 250 10.26 1.18 -1.04
CA ARG A 250 10.66 2.15 -0.02
C ARG A 250 10.59 3.59 -0.51
N VAL A 251 11.22 3.88 -1.65
CA VAL A 251 11.28 5.24 -2.20
C VAL A 251 9.91 5.69 -2.69
N PHE A 252 9.23 4.88 -3.50
CA PHE A 252 8.00 5.33 -4.15
C PHE A 252 6.80 5.32 -3.20
N TYR A 253 6.66 4.32 -2.36
CA TYR A 253 5.54 4.23 -1.42
C TYR A 253 5.70 5.22 -0.25
N GLY A 254 6.94 5.43 0.22
CA GLY A 254 7.21 6.49 1.19
C GLY A 254 6.93 7.87 0.62
N THR A 255 7.28 8.13 -0.65
CA THR A 255 6.96 9.38 -1.33
C THR A 255 5.45 9.55 -1.51
N ASN A 256 4.72 8.50 -1.85
CA ASN A 256 3.26 8.55 -1.93
C ASN A 256 2.64 8.94 -0.58
N LEU A 257 3.08 8.31 0.52
CA LEU A 257 2.63 8.65 1.86
C LEU A 257 2.95 10.12 2.20
N ALA A 258 4.18 10.57 1.89
CA ALA A 258 4.59 11.95 2.09
C ALA A 258 3.78 12.94 1.24
N ASN A 259 3.32 12.53 0.08
CA ASN A 259 2.48 13.33 -0.81
C ASN A 259 0.97 13.19 -0.54
N GLY A 260 0.60 12.75 0.65
CA GLY A 260 -0.79 12.74 1.11
C GLY A 260 -1.68 11.71 0.42
N ILE A 261 -1.10 10.60 -0.08
CA ILE A 261 -1.90 9.49 -0.58
C ILE A 261 -2.44 8.71 0.61
N ASP A 262 -3.73 8.86 0.88
CA ASP A 262 -4.41 8.24 2.01
C ASP A 262 -4.86 6.81 1.71
N ILE A 263 -5.24 6.55 0.45
CA ILE A 263 -5.67 5.23 -0.02
C ILE A 263 -4.69 4.75 -1.09
N HIS A 264 -3.98 3.67 -0.80
CA HIS A 264 -2.91 3.18 -1.65
C HIS A 264 -3.10 1.70 -1.99
N SER A 265 -3.47 1.42 -3.23
CA SER A 265 -3.66 0.06 -3.74
C SER A 265 -2.47 -0.38 -4.58
N VAL A 266 -1.86 -1.50 -4.20
CA VAL A 266 -0.72 -2.09 -4.89
C VAL A 266 -1.19 -2.98 -6.02
N TYR A 267 -0.88 -2.62 -7.27
CA TYR A 267 -1.18 -3.46 -8.42
C TYR A 267 0.12 -4.11 -8.95
N MET A 268 0.38 -5.40 -8.67
CA MET A 268 -0.37 -6.34 -7.87
C MET A 268 0.37 -6.67 -6.58
N GLY A 269 -0.38 -6.91 -5.50
CA GLY A 269 0.19 -7.37 -4.23
C GLY A 269 0.57 -8.85 -4.28
N TYR A 270 -0.11 -9.67 -5.10
CA TYR A 270 0.18 -11.08 -5.31
C TYR A 270 -0.08 -11.49 -6.75
N GLY A 271 0.71 -12.44 -7.23
CA GLY A 271 0.56 -13.03 -8.56
C GLY A 271 -0.56 -14.05 -8.66
N GLY A 272 -1.04 -14.27 -9.86
CA GLY A 272 -2.12 -15.22 -10.15
C GLY A 272 -1.91 -15.95 -11.46
N THR A 273 -2.90 -16.77 -11.83
CA THR A 273 -2.95 -17.49 -13.09
C THR A 273 -4.23 -17.14 -13.83
N SER A 274 -4.12 -16.75 -15.10
CA SER A 274 -5.25 -16.39 -15.95
C SER A 274 -5.87 -17.59 -16.68
N TRP A 275 -5.69 -18.79 -16.21
CA TRP A 275 -6.35 -20.03 -16.66
C TRP A 275 -6.51 -20.17 -18.20
N GLY A 276 -5.40 -20.02 -18.92
CA GLY A 276 -5.26 -20.37 -20.32
C GLY A 276 -6.06 -19.55 -21.34
N TRP A 277 -7.34 -19.41 -21.19
CA TRP A 277 -8.24 -18.71 -22.15
C TRP A 277 -8.73 -17.33 -21.70
N LEU A 278 -8.41 -16.93 -20.47
CA LEU A 278 -8.77 -15.61 -19.92
C LEU A 278 -7.75 -14.49 -20.22
N PRO A 279 -6.43 -14.74 -20.40
CA PRO A 279 -5.49 -13.65 -20.60
C PRO A 279 -5.78 -12.87 -21.87
N ALA A 280 -5.52 -11.55 -21.84
CA ALA A 280 -5.55 -10.74 -23.03
C ALA A 280 -4.57 -11.29 -24.10
N PRO A 281 -4.82 -11.10 -25.39
CA PRO A 281 -3.86 -11.42 -26.43
C PRO A 281 -2.50 -10.81 -26.08
N VAL A 282 -1.41 -11.54 -26.30
CA VAL A 282 -0.03 -11.20 -26.03
C VAL A 282 0.44 -11.29 -24.57
N VAL A 283 -0.47 -11.41 -23.59
CA VAL A 283 -0.12 -11.57 -22.17
C VAL A 283 0.01 -13.06 -21.82
N PHE A 284 0.93 -13.42 -20.95
CA PHE A 284 1.06 -14.79 -20.48
C PHE A 284 -0.13 -15.23 -19.62
N THR A 285 -0.39 -16.54 -19.63
CA THR A 285 -1.34 -17.19 -18.71
C THR A 285 -0.90 -17.02 -17.25
N SER A 286 0.40 -17.17 -16.97
CA SER A 286 0.98 -16.74 -15.70
C SER A 286 0.82 -15.23 -15.56
N TYR A 287 0.32 -14.82 -14.43
CA TYR A 287 0.18 -13.41 -14.07
C TYR A 287 0.93 -13.15 -12.75
N ASP A 288 2.17 -13.60 -12.70
CA ASP A 288 3.08 -13.41 -11.56
C ASP A 288 3.32 -11.92 -11.26
N TYR A 289 3.37 -11.08 -12.30
CA TYR A 289 3.54 -9.63 -12.25
C TYR A 289 4.85 -9.17 -11.61
N GLY A 290 5.72 -10.08 -11.14
CA GLY A 290 6.84 -9.75 -10.26
C GLY A 290 6.37 -9.19 -8.91
N SER A 291 5.18 -9.56 -8.45
CA SER A 291 4.49 -9.05 -7.26
C SER A 291 5.21 -9.42 -5.95
N ALA A 292 4.77 -8.85 -4.82
CA ALA A 292 5.33 -9.13 -3.49
C ALA A 292 5.12 -10.59 -3.07
N ILE A 293 3.99 -11.17 -3.44
CA ILE A 293 3.69 -12.59 -3.27
C ILE A 293 3.61 -13.18 -4.67
N SER A 294 4.51 -14.09 -5.02
CA SER A 294 4.59 -14.70 -6.35
C SER A 294 3.36 -15.57 -6.68
N GLU A 295 3.24 -15.99 -7.94
CA GLU A 295 2.18 -16.88 -8.39
C GLU A 295 2.16 -18.20 -7.61
N ASP A 296 3.33 -18.73 -7.23
CA ASP A 296 3.52 -19.94 -6.41
C ASP A 296 3.46 -19.69 -4.90
N ARG A 297 3.08 -18.46 -4.48
CA ARG A 297 2.86 -18.05 -3.08
C ARG A 297 4.13 -17.86 -2.25
N GLU A 298 5.27 -17.72 -2.87
CA GLU A 298 6.49 -17.32 -2.17
C GLU A 298 6.52 -15.81 -1.90
N LEU A 299 7.11 -15.43 -0.78
CA LEU A 299 7.30 -14.03 -0.40
C LEU A 299 8.61 -13.50 -0.97
N ARG A 300 8.56 -12.44 -1.76
CA ARG A 300 9.73 -11.70 -2.22
C ARG A 300 10.16 -10.64 -1.20
N GLU A 301 11.39 -10.15 -1.29
CA GLU A 301 11.93 -9.12 -0.39
C GLU A 301 11.03 -7.88 -0.27
N LYS A 302 10.35 -7.49 -1.34
CA LYS A 302 9.40 -6.36 -1.29
C LYS A 302 8.20 -6.58 -0.36
N ALA A 303 7.87 -7.83 -0.04
CA ALA A 303 6.82 -8.12 0.94
C ALA A 303 7.25 -7.70 2.36
N ALA A 304 8.53 -7.83 2.69
CA ALA A 304 9.06 -7.33 3.95
C ALA A 304 8.95 -5.80 4.03
N GLU A 305 9.28 -5.10 2.95
CA GLU A 305 9.16 -3.64 2.87
C GLU A 305 7.70 -3.16 3.03
N MET A 306 6.75 -3.85 2.41
CA MET A 306 5.32 -3.56 2.59
C MET A 306 4.88 -3.78 4.04
N LYS A 307 5.41 -4.82 4.70
CA LYS A 307 5.16 -5.09 6.11
C LYS A 307 5.74 -4.00 7.02
N GLN A 308 6.92 -3.46 6.70
CA GLN A 308 7.52 -2.35 7.42
C GLN A 308 6.66 -1.08 7.30
N LEU A 309 6.19 -0.74 6.10
CA LEU A 309 5.30 0.40 5.88
C LEU A 309 3.96 0.22 6.63
N GLY A 310 3.34 -0.95 6.51
CA GLY A 310 2.10 -1.27 7.24
C GLY A 310 2.29 -1.20 8.75
N GLY A 311 3.45 -1.65 9.26
CA GLY A 311 3.83 -1.55 10.67
C GLY A 311 3.98 -0.10 11.15
N LEU A 312 4.64 0.74 10.36
CA LEU A 312 4.76 2.18 10.64
C LEU A 312 3.38 2.85 10.72
N ILE A 313 2.52 2.62 9.72
CA ILE A 313 1.17 3.21 9.67
C ILE A 313 0.33 2.73 10.88
N ALA A 314 0.43 1.46 11.24
CA ALA A 314 -0.29 0.91 12.39
C ALA A 314 0.24 1.46 13.74
N ALA A 315 1.55 1.70 13.85
CA ALA A 315 2.18 2.21 15.07
C ALA A 315 1.99 3.72 15.27
N VAL A 316 1.78 4.47 14.18
CA VAL A 316 1.69 5.94 14.18
C VAL A 316 0.42 6.38 13.42
N PRO A 317 -0.76 6.28 14.04
CA PRO A 317 -2.02 6.69 13.40
C PRO A 317 -2.06 8.15 12.94
N ASP A 318 -1.24 9.02 13.55
CA ASP A 318 -1.07 10.42 13.18
C ASP A 318 -0.64 10.64 11.72
N LEU A 319 -0.16 9.61 11.02
CA LEU A 319 0.20 9.69 9.59
C LEU A 319 -1.00 9.92 8.67
N ALA A 320 -2.20 9.62 9.12
CA ALA A 320 -3.42 9.90 8.37
C ALA A 320 -3.72 11.40 8.35
N GLY A 321 -4.06 11.95 7.18
CA GLY A 321 -4.47 13.34 7.02
C GLY A 321 -3.38 14.38 7.31
N MET A 322 -2.11 14.03 7.23
CA MET A 322 -1.00 14.97 7.40
C MET A 322 -0.99 16.04 6.30
N VAL A 323 -0.52 17.22 6.64
CA VAL A 323 -0.34 18.34 5.72
C VAL A 323 1.14 18.73 5.64
N PRO A 324 1.60 19.40 4.56
CA PRO A 324 2.96 19.90 4.47
C PRO A 324 3.33 20.81 5.65
N ALA A 325 4.51 20.61 6.20
CA ALA A 325 5.13 21.47 7.20
C ALA A 325 6.22 22.34 6.57
N GLY A 326 6.87 23.19 7.38
CA GLY A 326 8.00 24.00 6.91
C GLY A 326 9.17 23.13 6.42
N THR A 327 9.93 23.63 5.46
CA THR A 327 11.08 22.92 4.91
C THR A 327 12.20 22.84 5.94
N PRO A 328 12.68 21.66 6.31
CA PRO A 328 13.80 21.49 7.21
C PRO A 328 15.13 21.84 6.51
N VAL A 329 16.16 22.16 7.28
CA VAL A 329 17.51 22.33 6.74
C VAL A 329 18.21 20.97 6.73
N VAL A 330 18.71 20.58 5.59
CA VAL A 330 19.47 19.33 5.39
C VAL A 330 20.92 19.68 5.05
N SER A 331 21.89 19.03 5.70
CA SER A 331 23.30 19.37 5.53
C SER A 331 23.92 18.91 4.20
N SER A 332 23.30 17.95 3.51
CA SER A 332 23.71 17.50 2.17
C SER A 332 22.77 18.06 1.08
N PRO A 333 23.29 18.65 0.00
CA PRO A 333 22.48 19.13 -1.12
C PRO A 333 21.92 17.98 -1.99
N ASN A 334 22.43 16.77 -1.83
CA ASN A 334 21.97 15.58 -2.56
C ASN A 334 20.81 14.87 -1.87
N VAL A 335 20.38 15.35 -0.71
CA VAL A 335 19.31 14.77 0.10
C VAL A 335 18.17 15.78 0.24
N GLN A 336 16.95 15.32 0.02
CA GLN A 336 15.73 16.09 0.27
C GLN A 336 14.87 15.41 1.34
N VAL A 337 14.06 16.22 2.02
CA VAL A 337 13.14 15.76 3.06
C VAL A 337 11.76 16.33 2.77
N TYR A 338 10.79 15.45 2.53
CA TYR A 338 9.38 15.80 2.63
C TYR A 338 9.00 15.85 4.10
N HIS A 339 8.52 16.98 4.56
CA HIS A 339 8.21 17.21 5.96
C HIS A 339 6.73 17.51 6.13
N ASN A 340 6.03 16.60 6.77
CA ASN A 340 4.60 16.68 7.04
C ASN A 340 4.32 16.82 8.52
N LYS A 341 3.15 17.35 8.85
CA LYS A 341 2.64 17.44 10.22
C LYS A 341 1.17 17.01 10.29
N SER A 342 0.80 16.39 11.39
CA SER A 342 -0.59 16.20 11.77
C SER A 342 -1.20 17.52 12.21
N PRO A 343 -2.33 17.96 11.64
CA PRO A 343 -3.01 19.18 12.10
C PRO A 343 -3.54 19.07 13.55
N GLU A 344 -3.81 17.84 14.01
CA GLU A 344 -4.42 17.59 15.33
C GLU A 344 -3.39 17.48 16.44
N THR A 345 -2.31 16.73 16.21
CA THR A 345 -1.34 16.36 17.25
C THR A 345 0.01 17.04 17.09
N ASP A 346 0.23 17.71 15.95
CA ASP A 346 1.50 18.28 15.52
C ASP A 346 2.64 17.25 15.35
N ALA A 347 2.31 15.95 15.33
CA ALA A 347 3.25 14.88 15.01
C ALA A 347 3.87 15.10 13.62
N ARG A 348 5.12 14.67 13.43
CA ARG A 348 5.87 14.88 12.18
C ARG A 348 6.17 13.57 11.48
N PHE A 349 6.08 13.62 10.16
CA PHE A 349 6.63 12.60 9.26
C PHE A 349 7.70 13.26 8.36
N LEU A 350 8.88 12.67 8.34
CA LEU A 350 10.02 13.14 7.54
C LEU A 350 10.43 12.01 6.59
N MET A 351 9.98 12.09 5.35
CA MET A 351 10.40 11.18 4.29
C MET A 351 11.70 11.70 3.68
N VAL A 352 12.78 10.98 3.92
CA VAL A 352 14.13 11.32 3.44
C VAL A 352 14.44 10.52 2.18
N THR A 353 14.89 11.19 1.12
CA THR A 353 15.29 10.56 -0.14
C THR A 353 16.38 11.37 -0.82
N HIS A 354 17.03 10.83 -1.85
CA HIS A 354 17.93 11.62 -2.69
C HIS A 354 17.20 12.74 -3.43
N ALA A 355 17.94 13.73 -3.85
CA ALA A 355 17.48 14.82 -4.70
C ALA A 355 18.20 14.77 -6.08
N PRO A 356 17.58 14.22 -7.15
CA PRO A 356 16.22 13.64 -7.24
C PRO A 356 16.11 12.24 -6.61
N SER A 357 14.89 11.80 -6.31
CA SER A 357 14.61 10.57 -5.56
C SER A 357 15.12 9.27 -6.22
N ASN A 358 15.43 9.28 -7.50
CA ASN A 358 16.09 8.18 -8.23
C ASN A 358 17.64 8.28 -8.20
N GLY A 359 18.20 9.14 -7.34
CA GLY A 359 19.63 9.19 -7.02
C GLY A 359 20.07 7.91 -6.29
N ALA A 360 21.37 7.62 -6.35
CA ALA A 360 21.96 6.43 -5.73
C ALA A 360 23.37 6.71 -5.20
N THR A 361 23.62 7.94 -4.79
CA THR A 361 24.90 8.35 -4.19
C THR A 361 25.00 7.86 -2.75
N ASP A 362 26.15 8.05 -2.14
CA ASP A 362 26.41 7.77 -0.73
C ASP A 362 26.58 9.11 0.02
N ASP A 363 25.57 9.51 0.74
CA ASP A 363 25.50 10.82 1.38
C ASP A 363 25.35 10.68 2.89
N SER A 364 26.17 11.46 3.61
CA SER A 364 26.04 11.66 5.06
C SER A 364 25.37 13.01 5.33
N PHE A 365 24.40 13.05 6.24
CA PHE A 365 23.61 14.26 6.49
C PHE A 365 23.05 14.34 7.91
N THR A 366 22.69 15.56 8.30
CA THR A 366 21.86 15.88 9.47
C THR A 366 20.64 16.66 9.02
N ILE A 367 19.60 16.65 9.84
CA ILE A 367 18.37 17.42 9.64
C ILE A 367 18.23 18.43 10.78
N THR A 368 17.95 19.70 10.45
CA THR A 368 17.57 20.71 11.42
C THR A 368 16.13 21.12 11.17
N ALA A 369 15.28 20.95 12.17
CA ALA A 369 13.84 21.21 12.06
C ALA A 369 13.23 21.73 13.37
N ASP A 370 12.15 22.49 13.22
CA ASP A 370 11.24 22.82 14.30
C ASP A 370 10.27 21.66 14.49
N LEU A 371 10.42 20.98 15.62
CA LEU A 371 9.58 19.87 16.04
C LEU A 371 8.63 20.34 17.15
N PRO A 372 7.55 19.61 17.47
CA PRO A 372 6.62 19.99 18.55
C PRO A 372 7.31 20.18 19.90
N ASP A 373 8.40 19.47 20.12
CA ASP A 373 9.15 19.45 21.38
C ASP A 373 10.30 20.51 21.42
N GLY A 374 10.55 21.21 20.33
CA GLY A 374 11.58 22.26 20.23
C GLY A 374 12.34 22.23 18.89
N HIS A 375 13.37 23.06 18.82
CA HIS A 375 14.27 23.14 17.66
C HIS A 375 15.42 22.15 17.84
N TYR A 376 15.58 21.22 16.88
CA TYR A 376 16.60 20.18 16.95
C TYR A 376 17.40 20.06 15.66
N THR A 377 18.71 19.82 15.83
CA THR A 377 19.58 19.27 14.79
C THR A 377 19.86 17.81 15.14
N PHE A 378 19.49 16.90 14.28
CA PHE A 378 19.62 15.46 14.54
C PHE A 378 20.11 14.67 13.32
N PRO A 379 20.87 13.57 13.55
CA PRO A 379 21.43 13.16 14.84
C PRO A 379 22.50 14.15 15.32
N ALA A 380 22.70 14.19 16.64
CA ALA A 380 23.72 15.03 17.24
C ALA A 380 25.10 14.34 17.35
N ALA A 381 25.10 12.99 17.45
CA ALA A 381 26.33 12.23 17.69
C ALA A 381 27.08 11.86 16.39
N ALA A 382 26.39 11.33 15.40
CA ALA A 382 26.98 10.94 14.13
C ALA A 382 25.93 11.12 13.00
N PRO A 383 26.32 11.63 11.81
CA PRO A 383 25.36 11.90 10.74
C PRO A 383 24.65 10.61 10.30
N MET A 384 23.37 10.76 9.87
CA MET A 384 22.67 9.73 9.13
C MET A 384 23.35 9.49 7.78
N ARG A 385 23.14 8.31 7.22
CA ARG A 385 23.62 7.94 5.90
C ARG A 385 22.46 7.55 5.00
N LEU A 386 22.54 7.96 3.74
CA LEU A 386 21.67 7.50 2.66
C LEU A 386 22.57 6.98 1.55
N ASN A 387 22.57 5.66 1.33
CA ASN A 387 23.49 5.00 0.43
C ASN A 387 22.74 4.18 -0.62
N GLY A 388 23.01 4.45 -1.89
CA GLY A 388 22.36 3.80 -3.01
C GLY A 388 20.91 4.30 -3.18
N PHE A 389 20.14 3.61 -4.02
CA PHE A 389 18.71 3.92 -4.22
C PHE A 389 17.92 3.51 -2.99
N ASP A 390 17.68 4.45 -2.10
CA ASP A 390 17.09 4.21 -0.78
C ASP A 390 16.32 5.44 -0.23
N ALA A 391 15.63 5.24 0.89
CA ALA A 391 14.89 6.27 1.62
C ALA A 391 14.80 5.94 3.11
N LYS A 392 14.48 6.93 3.94
CA LYS A 392 14.17 6.74 5.37
C LYS A 392 12.81 7.34 5.70
N TRP A 393 12.05 6.62 6.54
CA TRP A 393 10.71 7.01 7.01
C TRP A 393 10.77 7.36 8.48
N LEU A 394 11.11 8.62 8.77
CA LEU A 394 11.33 9.08 10.13
C LEU A 394 10.09 9.74 10.70
N VAL A 395 9.89 9.60 12.01
CA VAL A 395 8.82 10.27 12.74
C VAL A 395 9.40 11.07 13.92
N ALA A 396 8.75 12.18 14.24
CA ALA A 396 9.12 13.02 15.36
C ALA A 396 7.88 13.64 16.01
N GLY A 397 8.00 13.99 17.29
CA GLY A 397 6.90 14.56 18.05
C GLY A 397 5.67 13.67 18.16
N VAL A 398 5.84 12.35 18.12
CA VAL A 398 4.75 11.38 18.18
C VAL A 398 4.59 10.82 19.59
N THR A 399 3.34 10.49 19.95
CA THR A 399 3.05 9.77 21.18
C THR A 399 2.67 8.34 20.83
N ILE A 400 3.51 7.39 21.20
CA ILE A 400 3.33 5.97 20.93
C ILE A 400 3.11 5.25 22.26
N GLY A 401 1.92 4.71 22.50
CA GLY A 401 1.53 4.18 23.78
C GLY A 401 1.57 5.27 24.86
N GLY A 402 2.33 5.06 25.92
CA GLY A 402 2.59 6.05 26.96
C GLY A 402 3.86 6.88 26.74
N GLN A 403 4.58 6.69 25.64
CA GLN A 403 5.89 7.28 25.37
C GLN A 403 5.79 8.50 24.47
N ARG A 404 6.59 9.52 24.73
CA ARG A 404 6.78 10.67 23.84
C ARG A 404 8.10 10.52 23.10
N LEU A 405 8.02 10.19 21.81
CA LEU A 405 9.16 10.16 20.91
C LEU A 405 9.37 11.57 20.34
N VAL A 406 10.42 12.25 20.79
CA VAL A 406 10.77 13.59 20.29
C VAL A 406 11.25 13.48 18.84
N TYR A 407 12.17 12.55 18.56
CA TYR A 407 12.55 12.09 17.23
C TYR A 407 13.27 10.74 17.31
N ALA A 408 13.32 10.05 16.20
CA ALA A 408 14.23 8.92 15.97
C ALA A 408 14.86 9.03 14.59
N THR A 409 16.14 8.68 14.48
CA THR A 409 16.83 8.49 13.20
C THR A 409 16.69 7.07 12.69
N SER A 410 16.11 6.21 13.51
CA SER A 410 15.64 4.88 13.20
C SER A 410 14.16 4.89 12.87
N GLU A 411 13.70 3.93 12.09
CA GLU A 411 12.33 3.84 11.64
C GLU A 411 11.50 2.99 12.62
N VAL A 412 10.25 3.41 12.84
CA VAL A 412 9.32 2.67 13.69
C VAL A 412 8.72 1.51 12.88
N GLN A 413 8.89 0.30 13.36
CA GLN A 413 8.31 -0.90 12.74
C GLN A 413 7.08 -1.42 13.47
N ALA A 414 7.08 -1.33 14.79
CA ALA A 414 5.95 -1.79 15.61
C ALA A 414 5.93 -1.08 16.95
N ALA A 415 4.73 -0.93 17.48
CA ALA A 415 4.49 -0.53 18.85
C ALA A 415 3.34 -1.34 19.44
N LEU A 416 3.53 -1.81 20.66
CA LEU A 416 2.56 -2.63 21.38
C LEU A 416 2.45 -2.13 22.82
N ARG A 417 1.28 -2.27 23.39
CA ARG A 417 1.03 -2.05 24.82
C ARG A 417 0.64 -3.35 25.48
N HIS A 418 1.24 -3.63 26.61
CA HIS A 418 0.94 -4.83 27.41
C HIS A 418 1.05 -4.54 28.90
N ASP A 419 0.69 -5.47 29.76
CA ASP A 419 0.65 -5.29 31.22
C ASP A 419 2.02 -4.90 31.82
N GLY A 420 3.12 -5.25 31.18
CA GLY A 420 4.50 -4.88 31.58
C GLY A 420 4.95 -3.50 31.09
N GLY A 421 4.11 -2.73 30.42
CA GLY A 421 4.43 -1.43 29.85
C GLY A 421 4.32 -1.38 28.32
N ASP A 422 5.02 -0.44 27.71
CA ASP A 422 5.07 -0.26 26.26
C ASP A 422 6.24 -1.05 25.67
N LEU A 423 6.07 -1.55 24.44
CA LEU A 423 7.12 -2.11 23.61
C LEU A 423 7.19 -1.34 22.29
N MET A 424 8.38 -0.95 21.88
CA MET A 424 8.62 -0.28 20.61
C MET A 424 9.78 -0.97 19.89
N LEU A 425 9.57 -1.29 18.61
CA LEU A 425 10.59 -1.84 17.73
C LEU A 425 11.01 -0.77 16.73
N LEU A 426 12.28 -0.38 16.79
CA LEU A 426 12.93 0.53 15.85
C LEU A 426 13.98 -0.24 15.04
N TYR A 427 14.14 0.13 13.77
CA TYR A 427 15.12 -0.50 12.90
C TYR A 427 15.85 0.52 12.01
N GLY A 428 16.96 0.11 11.42
CA GLY A 428 17.73 0.87 10.45
C GLY A 428 18.64 -0.03 9.61
N ARG A 429 19.53 0.55 8.84
CA ARG A 429 20.45 -0.22 8.02
C ARG A 429 21.54 -0.81 8.89
N ALA A 430 21.91 -2.07 8.63
CA ALA A 430 22.99 -2.75 9.35
C ALA A 430 24.28 -1.91 9.36
N GLY A 431 24.87 -1.72 10.53
CA GLY A 431 26.08 -0.94 10.74
C GLY A 431 25.90 0.58 10.78
N GLU A 432 24.71 1.12 10.51
CA GLU A 432 24.44 2.56 10.66
C GLU A 432 24.23 2.95 12.12
N SER A 433 24.68 4.17 12.47
CA SER A 433 24.40 4.77 13.77
C SER A 433 22.94 5.17 13.88
N GLY A 434 22.32 4.88 15.03
CA GLY A 434 20.98 5.30 15.40
C GLY A 434 21.00 6.25 16.62
N GLU A 435 20.10 7.21 16.61
CA GLU A 435 19.83 8.12 17.72
C GLU A 435 18.32 8.19 17.97
N THR A 436 17.92 8.00 19.21
CA THR A 436 16.51 8.13 19.62
C THR A 436 16.42 9.10 20.80
N MET A 437 15.53 10.08 20.69
CA MET A 437 15.24 11.07 21.72
C MET A 437 13.83 10.85 22.27
N LEU A 438 13.74 10.62 23.57
CA LEU A 438 12.47 10.44 24.29
C LEU A 438 12.30 11.54 25.33
N ARG A 439 11.05 11.94 25.64
CA ARG A 439 10.75 12.97 26.64
C ARG A 439 10.26 12.34 27.93
N TYR A 440 10.91 12.72 29.06
CA TYR A 440 10.58 12.32 30.41
C TYR A 440 10.48 13.53 31.36
N ALA A 441 9.64 13.45 32.40
CA ALA A 441 9.47 14.51 33.39
C ALA A 441 10.64 14.59 34.40
N SER A 442 11.34 13.48 34.63
CA SER A 442 12.52 13.37 35.48
C SER A 442 13.43 12.24 34.99
N THR A 443 14.65 12.17 35.51
CA THR A 443 15.63 11.17 35.08
C THR A 443 15.07 9.73 35.17
N PRO A 444 14.90 9.01 34.06
CA PRO A 444 14.48 7.61 34.09
C PRO A 444 15.66 6.69 34.36
N LEU A 445 15.37 5.47 34.81
CA LEU A 445 16.36 4.40 34.91
C LEU A 445 16.45 3.69 33.56
N VAL A 446 17.64 3.67 32.96
CA VAL A 446 17.94 3.01 31.69
C VAL A 446 18.80 1.78 31.93
N ARG A 447 18.38 0.62 31.44
CA ARG A 447 19.13 -0.65 31.49
C ARG A 447 19.23 -1.24 30.09
N VAL A 448 20.44 -1.48 29.66
CA VAL A 448 20.70 -2.27 28.44
C VAL A 448 20.64 -3.74 28.84
N LEU A 449 19.64 -4.46 28.34
CA LEU A 449 19.42 -5.88 28.65
C LEU A 449 20.17 -6.80 27.68
N GLU A 450 20.32 -6.33 26.44
CA GLU A 450 21.01 -7.06 25.36
C GLU A 450 21.65 -6.06 24.39
N GLY A 451 22.76 -6.44 23.75
CA GLY A 451 23.46 -5.61 22.77
C GLY A 451 24.16 -4.41 23.40
N GLN A 452 24.28 -3.34 22.64
CA GLN A 452 24.98 -2.11 23.06
C GLN A 452 24.13 -0.86 22.77
N ALA A 453 24.00 -0.02 23.76
CA ALA A 453 23.46 1.33 23.65
C ALA A 453 24.05 2.20 24.77
N THR A 454 24.17 3.50 24.50
CA THR A 454 24.53 4.50 25.52
C THR A 454 23.38 5.47 25.72
N SER A 455 23.27 6.06 26.91
CA SER A 455 22.22 7.00 27.22
C SER A 455 22.77 8.25 27.94
N SER A 456 22.11 9.39 27.69
CA SER A 456 22.31 10.62 28.44
C SER A 456 20.97 11.32 28.67
N PHE A 457 20.81 12.01 29.78
CA PHE A 457 19.60 12.71 30.14
C PHE A 457 19.87 14.21 30.39
N ASP A 458 19.19 15.08 29.64
CA ASP A 458 19.17 16.52 29.87
C ASP A 458 17.98 16.85 30.77
N ALA A 459 18.26 17.08 32.06
CA ALA A 459 17.22 17.36 33.05
C ALA A 459 16.49 18.70 32.81
N ALA A 460 17.13 19.65 32.14
CA ALA A 460 16.51 20.94 31.86
C ALA A 460 15.45 20.86 30.79
N LYS A 461 15.64 19.96 29.81
CA LYS A 461 14.68 19.72 28.73
C LYS A 461 13.79 18.47 28.98
N GLY A 462 14.25 17.59 29.85
CA GLY A 462 13.64 16.27 30.02
C GLY A 462 13.96 15.30 28.85
N ASP A 463 15.06 15.53 28.13
CA ASP A 463 15.43 14.75 26.94
C ASP A 463 16.33 13.58 27.32
N LEU A 464 15.82 12.37 27.13
CA LEU A 464 16.62 11.14 27.19
C LEU A 464 17.08 10.81 25.78
N ARG A 465 18.40 10.89 25.55
CA ARG A 465 19.04 10.50 24.31
C ARG A 465 19.63 9.11 24.42
N LEU A 466 19.35 8.29 23.44
CA LEU A 466 19.96 6.97 23.26
C LEU A 466 20.78 6.98 21.98
N ASN A 467 22.01 6.45 22.01
CA ASN A 467 22.85 6.26 20.85
C ASN A 467 23.23 4.77 20.76
N TYR A 468 23.20 4.22 19.55
CA TYR A 468 23.45 2.82 19.27
C TYR A 468 23.90 2.62 17.82
N THR A 469 24.32 1.42 17.48
CA THR A 469 24.55 1.00 16.09
C THR A 469 23.55 -0.10 15.77
N HIS A 470 22.91 0.01 14.60
CA HIS A 470 22.02 -1.03 14.10
C HIS A 470 22.81 -2.29 13.80
N ALA A 471 22.53 -3.33 14.57
CA ALA A 471 23.10 -4.67 14.46
C ALA A 471 21.97 -5.67 14.62
N ASP A 472 22.28 -6.93 14.86
CA ASP A 472 21.25 -7.98 14.99
C ASP A 472 20.13 -7.59 15.95
N ARG A 473 20.48 -7.21 17.19
CA ARG A 473 19.51 -6.73 18.16
C ARG A 473 20.20 -6.05 19.36
N ALA A 474 19.57 -4.96 19.86
CA ALA A 474 19.79 -4.46 21.20
C ALA A 474 18.44 -4.28 21.89
N VAL A 475 18.38 -4.54 23.20
CA VAL A 475 17.18 -4.39 24.02
C VAL A 475 17.47 -3.45 25.17
N VAL A 476 16.71 -2.37 25.26
CA VAL A 476 16.85 -1.36 26.31
C VAL A 476 15.56 -1.27 27.10
N ARG A 477 15.65 -1.38 28.43
CA ARG A 477 14.55 -1.16 29.36
C ARG A 477 14.69 0.21 29.99
N ILE A 478 13.58 0.97 29.97
CA ILE A 478 13.50 2.33 30.52
C ILE A 478 12.34 2.36 31.51
N GLU A 479 12.59 2.81 32.74
CA GLU A 479 11.61 2.79 33.83
C GLU A 479 11.61 4.11 34.60
N GLY A 480 10.45 4.53 35.09
CA GLY A 480 10.29 5.77 35.84
C GLY A 480 10.21 7.02 34.96
N GLY A 481 10.70 8.16 35.46
CA GLY A 481 10.67 9.43 34.72
C GLY A 481 9.27 9.99 34.45
N GLY A 482 8.22 9.47 35.11
CA GLY A 482 6.84 9.93 34.93
C GLY A 482 6.10 9.27 33.75
N ARG A 483 6.64 8.19 33.18
CA ARG A 483 6.01 7.43 32.09
C ARG A 483 5.93 5.95 32.40
N PRO A 484 5.01 5.20 31.73
CA PRO A 484 5.00 3.75 31.80
C PRO A 484 6.37 3.15 31.43
N PRO A 485 6.72 1.97 31.93
CA PRO A 485 7.93 1.30 31.51
C PRO A 485 7.95 1.05 30.01
N LEU A 486 9.10 1.23 29.37
CA LEU A 486 9.32 0.98 27.95
C LEU A 486 10.36 -0.12 27.75
N THR A 487 10.03 -1.09 26.91
CA THR A 487 11.02 -1.99 26.29
C THR A 487 11.25 -1.54 24.86
N LEU A 488 12.44 -1.04 24.60
CA LEU A 488 12.85 -0.58 23.26
C LEU A 488 13.72 -1.67 22.64
N ILE A 489 13.31 -2.18 21.50
CA ILE A 489 14.06 -3.12 20.69
C ILE A 489 14.64 -2.34 19.51
N LEU A 490 15.94 -2.45 19.34
CA LEU A 490 16.72 -1.77 18.29
C LEU A 490 17.34 -2.86 17.42
N ALA A 491 16.98 -2.91 16.15
CA ALA A 491 17.41 -3.96 15.23
C ALA A 491 17.97 -3.39 13.92
N ASP A 492 18.66 -4.19 13.15
CA ASP A 492 18.82 -3.93 11.73
C ASP A 492 17.57 -4.38 10.94
N GLU A 493 17.54 -4.11 9.63
CA GLU A 493 16.41 -4.49 8.78
C GLU A 493 16.10 -5.98 8.83
N GLY A 494 17.15 -6.84 8.79
CA GLY A 494 16.99 -8.29 8.80
C GLY A 494 16.45 -8.80 10.14
N GLY A 495 17.01 -8.31 11.23
CA GLY A 495 16.55 -8.62 12.60
C GLY A 495 15.13 -8.15 12.85
N GLY A 496 14.77 -6.95 12.37
CA GLY A 496 13.43 -6.40 12.45
C GLY A 496 12.40 -7.29 11.73
N ASP A 497 12.69 -7.71 10.52
CA ASP A 497 11.82 -8.57 9.72
C ASP A 497 11.62 -9.95 10.39
N ALA A 498 12.68 -10.52 10.98
CA ALA A 498 12.63 -11.80 11.69
C ALA A 498 11.78 -11.73 12.97
N LEU A 499 11.88 -10.64 13.74
CA LEU A 499 11.08 -10.43 14.96
C LEU A 499 9.58 -10.37 14.67
N LEU A 500 9.19 -9.75 13.56
CA LEU A 500 7.79 -9.70 13.12
C LEU A 500 7.29 -11.04 12.57
N ALA A 501 8.16 -11.88 12.01
CA ALA A 501 7.79 -13.20 11.51
C ALA A 501 7.39 -14.16 12.64
N THR A 502 7.95 -14.00 13.85
CA THR A 502 7.67 -14.84 15.02
C THR A 502 6.49 -14.38 15.86
N GLY A 503 6.05 -13.12 15.68
CA GLY A 503 4.91 -12.55 16.39
C GLY A 503 3.58 -13.08 15.85
N ARG A 504 3.14 -14.27 16.26
CA ARG A 504 1.72 -14.64 16.19
C ARG A 504 1.00 -13.74 17.19
N GLY A 505 0.23 -12.79 16.66
CA GLY A 505 -0.63 -11.94 17.47
C GLY A 505 -1.53 -12.82 18.35
N ALA A 506 -1.37 -12.70 19.65
CA ALA A 506 -2.33 -13.20 20.61
C ALA A 506 -3.57 -12.29 20.56
N GLY A 507 -4.43 -12.52 19.57
CA GLY A 507 -5.83 -12.11 19.64
C GLY A 507 -6.57 -13.07 20.59
N PRO A 508 -7.64 -12.64 21.29
CA PRO A 508 -8.39 -13.51 22.16
C PRO A 508 -8.95 -14.70 21.37
N ARG A 509 -8.62 -15.90 21.79
CA ARG A 509 -9.18 -17.14 21.22
C ARG A 509 -10.67 -17.23 21.56
N PRO A 510 -11.55 -17.39 20.59
CA PRO A 510 -12.84 -18.03 20.86
C PRO A 510 -12.61 -19.52 21.13
N GLY A 511 -13.40 -20.09 22.03
CA GLY A 511 -13.22 -21.42 22.62
C GLY A 511 -12.97 -22.57 21.64
N THR A 512 -12.22 -23.46 22.16
CA THR A 512 -11.87 -24.82 21.71
C THR A 512 -12.79 -25.45 20.63
N ALA A 513 -12.22 -25.67 19.46
CA ALA A 513 -12.62 -26.71 18.52
C ALA A 513 -11.35 -27.50 18.15
N GLU A 514 -11.47 -28.82 18.19
CA GLU A 514 -10.41 -29.80 18.06
C GLU A 514 -9.60 -29.67 16.77
N ALA A 515 -8.29 -29.70 16.90
CA ALA A 515 -7.34 -29.69 15.80
C ALA A 515 -7.33 -31.06 15.07
N HIS A 516 -7.91 -31.13 13.90
CA HIS A 516 -7.59 -32.20 12.95
C HIS A 516 -6.21 -31.94 12.35
N ARG A 517 -5.25 -32.78 12.74
CA ARG A 517 -3.94 -32.87 12.08
C ARG A 517 -4.13 -33.46 10.69
N CYS A 518 -3.87 -32.68 9.66
CA CYS A 518 -3.69 -33.21 8.31
C CYS A 518 -2.23 -33.69 8.16
N SER A 519 -2.00 -35.00 8.19
CA SER A 519 -0.73 -35.62 7.87
C SER A 519 -0.63 -35.75 6.35
N CYS A 520 0.18 -34.91 5.72
CA CYS A 520 0.57 -35.09 4.32
C CYS A 520 1.70 -36.14 4.25
N GLU A 521 1.35 -37.38 4.00
CA GLU A 521 2.31 -38.38 3.54
C GLU A 521 2.74 -38.06 2.09
N ARG A 522 4.05 -37.88 1.90
CA ARG A 522 4.66 -37.78 0.57
C ARG A 522 4.52 -39.12 -0.15
N ARG A 523 3.68 -39.19 -1.15
CA ARG A 523 3.72 -40.27 -2.15
C ARG A 523 4.65 -39.86 -3.27
N SER A 524 5.68 -40.67 -3.50
CA SER A 524 6.59 -40.56 -4.64
C SER A 524 5.84 -40.86 -5.94
N PRO A 525 6.12 -40.17 -7.05
CA PRO A 525 5.50 -40.46 -8.32
C PRO A 525 6.08 -41.76 -8.93
N GLY A 526 5.22 -42.73 -9.22
CA GLY A 526 5.58 -43.91 -10.00
C GLY A 526 5.68 -43.58 -11.50
N PRO A 527 6.44 -44.38 -12.29
CA PRO A 527 6.74 -44.07 -13.67
C PRO A 527 5.53 -44.27 -14.58
N TYR A 528 5.24 -43.28 -15.41
CA TYR A 528 4.26 -43.39 -16.52
C TYR A 528 4.85 -44.28 -17.62
N ALA A 529 4.21 -45.42 -17.90
CA ALA A 529 4.48 -46.24 -19.05
C ALA A 529 3.71 -45.68 -20.26
N HIS A 530 4.43 -45.29 -21.31
CA HIS A 530 3.88 -45.05 -22.63
C HIS A 530 3.36 -46.39 -23.21
N ARG A 531 2.12 -46.40 -23.71
CA ARG A 531 1.68 -47.35 -24.73
C ARG A 531 1.01 -46.58 -25.88
N PRO A 532 1.12 -47.10 -27.10
CA PRO A 532 1.01 -46.43 -28.39
C PRO A 532 -0.39 -45.96 -28.77
#